data_343e316130acf5d00db7b6568aaed2d0
#
_entry.id   343e316130acf5d00db7b6568aaed2d0
#
_cell.length_a   1.000
_cell.length_b   1.000
_cell.length_c   1.000
_cell.angle_alpha   90.00
_cell.angle_beta   90.00
_cell.angle_gamma   90.00
#
_symmetry.space_group_name_H-M   'P 1'
#
loop_
_entity.id
_entity.type
_entity.pdbx_description
1 polymer ?
#
loop_
_entity_poly.entity_id
_entity_poly.type
_entity_poly.pdbx_seq_one_letter_code
_entity_poly.pdbx_strand_id
1 'polypeptide(L)'
;MKNYTKTHVKEGNRTELHNTLSLTGAEVSVNTLPAGAGVPFIHSHKQNEEIVAILSGKGKAIIDGENIDLLAGDWIRISPKGQRQFFASENEAMTFVCIQVKENSLEGYTMEDGIIH
;
A
#
# COMPACT_ATOMS: atom_id res chain seq x y z
N MET A 1 4.83 29.33 -7.93
CA MET A 1 4.93 28.02 -7.27
C MET A 1 3.55 27.39 -7.16
N LYS A 2 3.44 26.12 -7.51
CA LYS A 2 2.17 25.40 -7.45
C LYS A 2 2.06 24.65 -6.12
N ASN A 3 0.82 24.53 -5.62
CA ASN A 3 0.52 23.78 -4.40
C ASN A 3 0.08 22.34 -4.70
N TYR A 4 0.48 21.81 -5.84
CA TYR A 4 0.19 20.42 -6.21
C TYR A 4 1.28 19.86 -7.09
N THR A 5 1.39 18.53 -7.08
CA THR A 5 2.22 17.75 -8.00
C THR A 5 1.36 16.64 -8.58
N LYS A 6 1.46 16.40 -9.86
CA LYS A 6 0.66 15.39 -10.55
C LYS A 6 1.55 14.43 -11.31
N THR A 7 1.22 13.15 -11.28
CA THR A 7 1.88 12.14 -12.11
C THR A 7 0.83 11.17 -12.64
N HIS A 8 1.23 10.31 -13.54
CA HIS A 8 0.40 9.25 -14.09
C HIS A 8 1.13 7.92 -13.89
N VAL A 9 0.44 6.93 -13.33
CA VAL A 9 1.01 5.61 -13.11
C VAL A 9 0.70 4.74 -14.32
N LYS A 10 1.74 4.27 -15.00
CA LYS A 10 1.60 3.36 -16.13
C LYS A 10 1.53 1.93 -15.63
N GLU A 11 1.05 1.02 -16.47
CA GLU A 11 1.09 -0.40 -16.16
C GLU A 11 2.53 -0.85 -15.92
N GLY A 12 2.72 -1.71 -14.93
CA GLY A 12 4.02 -2.21 -14.55
C GLY A 12 3.94 -2.94 -13.22
N ASN A 13 5.04 -3.59 -12.87
CA ASN A 13 5.07 -4.41 -11.64
C ASN A 13 5.09 -3.57 -10.37
N ARG A 14 5.79 -2.44 -10.41
CA ARG A 14 5.89 -1.57 -9.23
C ARG A 14 6.22 -0.14 -9.63
N THR A 15 5.48 0.80 -9.07
CA THR A 15 5.74 2.24 -9.21
C THR A 15 5.74 2.87 -7.83
N GLU A 16 6.85 3.51 -7.46
CA GLU A 16 6.96 4.24 -6.20
C GLU A 16 6.69 5.73 -6.46
N LEU A 17 5.92 6.36 -5.60
CA LEU A 17 5.44 7.72 -5.80
C LEU A 17 6.07 8.78 -4.90
N HIS A 18 6.85 8.36 -3.89
CA HIS A 18 7.45 9.29 -2.94
C HIS A 18 8.20 10.42 -3.63
N ASN A 19 9.17 10.06 -4.47
CA ASN A 19 10.00 11.07 -5.16
C ASN A 19 9.24 11.78 -6.28
N THR A 20 8.47 11.04 -7.06
CA THR A 20 7.72 11.59 -8.19
C THR A 20 6.72 12.64 -7.77
N LEU A 21 6.06 12.45 -6.64
CA LEU A 21 5.08 13.39 -6.11
C LEU A 21 5.67 14.32 -5.05
N SER A 22 6.94 14.17 -4.70
CA SER A 22 7.59 14.94 -3.63
C SER A 22 6.84 14.80 -2.30
N LEU A 23 6.46 13.58 -1.96
CA LEU A 23 5.77 13.31 -0.70
C LEU A 23 6.72 13.51 0.47
N THR A 24 6.22 14.01 1.57
CA THR A 24 7.02 14.27 2.77
C THR A 24 6.61 13.44 3.98
N GLY A 25 5.39 12.94 3.99
CA GLY A 25 4.83 12.24 5.15
C GLY A 25 4.41 10.80 4.87
N ALA A 26 4.53 10.35 3.64
CA ALA A 26 4.11 9.00 3.26
C ALA A 26 4.96 8.48 2.12
N GLU A 27 5.10 7.15 2.03
CA GLU A 27 5.54 6.49 0.81
C GLU A 27 4.32 5.75 0.25
N VAL A 28 4.08 5.92 -1.04
CA VAL A 28 2.98 5.26 -1.74
C VAL A 28 3.54 4.50 -2.93
N SER A 29 3.13 3.25 -3.08
CA SER A 29 3.50 2.45 -4.25
C SER A 29 2.27 1.78 -4.85
N VAL A 30 2.30 1.59 -6.16
CA VAL A 30 1.31 0.80 -6.89
C VAL A 30 2.02 -0.46 -7.37
N ASN A 31 1.45 -1.62 -7.06
CA ASN A 31 2.09 -2.91 -7.26
C ASN A 31 1.15 -3.85 -8.00
N THR A 32 1.71 -4.61 -8.95
CA THR A 32 0.97 -5.68 -9.63
C THR A 32 1.77 -6.97 -9.52
N LEU A 33 1.15 -7.99 -8.96
CA LEU A 33 1.68 -9.34 -8.95
C LEU A 33 0.95 -10.13 -10.04
N PRO A 34 1.68 -10.70 -11.01
CA PRO A 34 1.07 -11.58 -12.01
C PRO A 34 0.40 -12.79 -11.36
N ALA A 35 -0.55 -13.41 -12.07
CA ALA A 35 -1.19 -14.63 -11.59
C ALA A 35 -0.13 -15.66 -11.15
N GLY A 36 -0.32 -16.25 -9.99
CA GLY A 36 0.58 -17.25 -9.42
C GLY A 36 1.86 -16.69 -8.79
N ALA A 37 2.11 -15.40 -8.90
CA ALA A 37 3.31 -14.80 -8.34
C ALA A 37 3.11 -14.31 -6.91
N GLY A 38 4.22 -14.22 -6.18
CA GLY A 38 4.24 -13.67 -4.84
C GLY A 38 5.47 -12.81 -4.62
N VAL A 39 5.44 -12.02 -3.56
CA VAL A 39 6.63 -11.32 -3.09
C VAL A 39 7.60 -12.37 -2.55
N PRO A 40 8.89 -12.32 -2.93
CA PRO A 40 9.81 -13.42 -2.64
C PRO A 40 10.31 -13.49 -1.20
N PHE A 41 9.88 -12.60 -0.32
CA PHE A 41 10.37 -12.58 1.07
C PHE A 41 9.28 -12.11 2.02
N ILE A 42 9.43 -12.49 3.28
CA ILE A 42 8.62 -12.00 4.39
C ILE A 42 9.34 -10.79 4.97
N HIS A 43 8.60 -9.70 5.23
CA HIS A 43 9.23 -8.52 5.84
C HIS A 43 8.29 -7.84 6.84
N SER A 44 8.89 -6.98 7.64
CA SER A 44 8.19 -6.09 8.58
C SER A 44 8.87 -4.73 8.52
N HIS A 45 8.33 -3.75 9.24
CA HIS A 45 8.88 -2.40 9.26
C HIS A 45 9.31 -1.99 10.66
N LYS A 46 10.27 -1.07 10.73
CA LYS A 46 10.77 -0.57 12.01
C LYS A 46 9.76 0.37 12.68
N GLN A 47 9.14 1.25 11.91
CA GLN A 47 8.28 2.30 12.46
C GLN A 47 7.03 2.58 11.65
N ASN A 48 6.96 2.14 10.38
CA ASN A 48 5.84 2.50 9.53
C ASN A 48 4.71 1.49 9.63
N GLU A 49 3.50 1.99 9.86
CA GLU A 49 2.31 1.20 9.57
C GLU A 49 2.09 1.23 8.07
N GLU A 50 1.45 0.21 7.56
CA GLU A 50 1.22 0.04 6.15
C GLU A 50 -0.27 -0.12 5.88
N ILE A 51 -0.78 0.61 4.89
CA ILE A 51 -2.16 0.49 4.46
C ILE A 51 -2.12 -0.07 3.05
N VAL A 52 -2.82 -1.17 2.83
CA VAL A 52 -2.86 -1.82 1.52
C VAL A 52 -4.30 -1.84 1.02
N ALA A 53 -4.51 -1.39 -0.21
CA ALA A 53 -5.81 -1.39 -0.86
C ALA A 53 -5.73 -2.18 -2.15
N ILE A 54 -6.62 -3.16 -2.31
CA ILE A 54 -6.67 -3.98 -3.52
C ILE A 54 -7.51 -3.25 -4.56
N LEU A 55 -6.89 -2.90 -5.68
CA LEU A 55 -7.55 -2.17 -6.77
C LEU A 55 -8.22 -3.11 -7.76
N SER A 56 -7.59 -4.23 -8.07
CA SER A 56 -8.12 -5.22 -9.01
C SER A 56 -7.57 -6.60 -8.72
N GLY A 57 -8.29 -7.61 -9.18
CA GLY A 57 -7.88 -8.99 -9.00
C GLY A 57 -8.13 -9.52 -7.60
N LYS A 58 -7.41 -10.57 -7.28
CA LYS A 58 -7.50 -11.20 -5.96
C LYS A 58 -6.21 -11.93 -5.63
N GLY A 59 -6.05 -12.22 -4.35
CA GLY A 59 -4.89 -12.95 -3.85
C GLY A 59 -5.01 -13.17 -2.36
N LYS A 60 -3.89 -13.15 -1.68
CA LYS A 60 -3.84 -13.30 -0.25
C LYS A 60 -2.62 -12.61 0.34
N ALA A 61 -2.69 -12.34 1.62
CA ALA A 61 -1.54 -12.00 2.43
C ALA A 61 -1.37 -13.07 3.50
N ILE A 62 -0.13 -13.39 3.83
CA ILE A 62 0.19 -14.17 5.02
C ILE A 62 0.80 -13.19 6.00
N ILE A 63 0.13 -12.97 7.13
CA ILE A 63 0.56 -12.02 8.15
C ILE A 63 0.70 -12.77 9.48
N ASP A 64 1.92 -12.79 10.01
CA ASP A 64 2.24 -13.54 11.22
C ASP A 64 1.75 -14.99 11.16
N GLY A 65 1.88 -15.61 9.98
CA GLY A 65 1.46 -16.99 9.74
C GLY A 65 -0.02 -17.18 9.42
N GLU A 66 -0.82 -16.14 9.49
CA GLU A 66 -2.24 -16.22 9.19
C GLU A 66 -2.52 -15.90 7.73
N ASN A 67 -3.31 -16.76 7.05
CA ASN A 67 -3.75 -16.52 5.68
C ASN A 67 -4.95 -15.57 5.68
N ILE A 68 -4.84 -14.51 4.89
CA ILE A 68 -5.90 -13.52 4.74
C ILE A 68 -6.22 -13.40 3.27
N ASP A 69 -7.44 -13.78 2.86
CA ASP A 69 -7.87 -13.64 1.48
C ASP A 69 -8.15 -12.17 1.15
N LEU A 70 -7.76 -11.77 -0.05
CA LEU A 70 -7.86 -10.38 -0.51
C LEU A 70 -8.59 -10.32 -1.84
N LEU A 71 -9.54 -9.40 -1.94
CA LEU A 71 -10.31 -9.11 -3.15
C LEU A 71 -10.26 -7.62 -3.46
N ALA A 72 -10.51 -7.27 -4.73
CA ALA A 72 -10.67 -5.87 -5.11
C ALA A 72 -11.67 -5.17 -4.18
N GLY A 73 -11.29 -4.02 -3.65
CA GLY A 73 -12.08 -3.28 -2.68
C GLY A 73 -11.69 -3.50 -1.23
N ASP A 74 -10.87 -4.49 -0.94
CA ASP A 74 -10.39 -4.72 0.43
C ASP A 74 -9.32 -3.72 0.81
N TRP A 75 -9.40 -3.25 2.05
CA TRP A 75 -8.39 -2.40 2.67
C TRP A 75 -7.90 -3.07 3.94
N ILE A 76 -6.61 -3.09 4.15
CA ILE A 76 -6.03 -3.70 5.34
C ILE A 76 -4.93 -2.79 5.88
N ARG A 77 -4.91 -2.65 7.21
CA ARG A 77 -3.80 -2.00 7.92
C ARG A 77 -2.92 -3.07 8.53
N ILE A 78 -1.62 -2.91 8.35
CA ILE A 78 -0.64 -3.82 8.94
C ILE A 78 0.26 -3.01 9.86
N SER A 79 0.33 -3.43 11.14
CA SER A 79 1.21 -2.79 12.12
C SER A 79 2.67 -3.00 11.72
N PRO A 80 3.59 -2.11 12.14
CA PRO A 80 5.00 -2.22 11.73
C PRO A 80 5.60 -3.60 12.00
N LYS A 81 5.29 -4.21 13.13
CA LYS A 81 5.86 -5.51 13.52
C LYS A 81 5.26 -6.71 12.80
N GLY A 82 4.11 -6.56 12.14
CA GLY A 82 3.49 -7.67 11.43
C GLY A 82 4.39 -8.18 10.31
N GLN A 83 4.71 -9.47 10.35
CA GLN A 83 5.51 -10.10 9.31
C GLN A 83 4.58 -10.50 8.16
N ARG A 84 4.79 -9.90 6.99
CA ARG A 84 3.84 -10.01 5.88
C ARG A 84 4.50 -10.48 4.60
N GLN A 85 3.68 -11.17 3.79
CA GLN A 85 4.04 -11.58 2.45
C GLN A 85 2.77 -11.64 1.61
N PHE A 86 2.81 -11.09 0.38
CA PHE A 86 1.64 -11.00 -0.49
C PHE A 86 1.77 -11.93 -1.69
N PHE A 87 0.65 -12.50 -2.12
CA PHE A 87 0.56 -13.42 -3.26
C PHE A 87 -0.67 -13.10 -4.10
N ALA A 88 -0.51 -13.11 -5.42
CA ALA A 88 -1.65 -13.10 -6.32
C ALA A 88 -2.31 -14.47 -6.37
N SER A 89 -3.57 -14.51 -6.80
CA SER A 89 -4.27 -15.76 -7.11
C SER A 89 -3.51 -16.55 -8.18
N GLU A 90 -3.65 -17.86 -8.16
CA GLU A 90 -3.09 -18.70 -9.24
C GLU A 90 -3.69 -18.36 -10.61
N ASN A 91 -4.88 -17.81 -10.64
CA ASN A 91 -5.66 -17.61 -11.85
C ASN A 91 -5.74 -16.16 -12.32
N GLU A 92 -5.37 -15.18 -11.48
CA GLU A 92 -5.44 -13.78 -11.91
C GLU A 92 -4.43 -12.93 -11.15
N ALA A 93 -3.98 -11.86 -11.83
CA ALA A 93 -3.10 -10.88 -11.23
C ALA A 93 -3.79 -10.10 -10.14
N MET A 94 -3.02 -9.52 -9.22
CA MET A 94 -3.54 -8.66 -8.17
C MET A 94 -2.80 -7.32 -8.21
N THR A 95 -3.54 -6.22 -8.34
CA THR A 95 -2.99 -4.87 -8.29
C THR A 95 -3.41 -4.21 -6.99
N PHE A 96 -2.45 -3.64 -6.28
CA PHE A 96 -2.72 -3.01 -4.99
C PHE A 96 -1.87 -1.78 -4.77
N VAL A 97 -2.39 -0.87 -3.96
CA VAL A 97 -1.68 0.31 -3.46
C VAL A 97 -1.17 0.00 -2.08
N CYS A 98 0.06 0.39 -1.82
CA CYS A 98 0.68 0.27 -0.50
C CYS A 98 1.05 1.66 -0.04
N ILE A 99 0.58 2.03 1.16
CA ILE A 99 0.83 3.34 1.76
C ILE A 99 1.56 3.11 3.07
N GLN A 100 2.74 3.71 3.21
CA GLN A 100 3.52 3.64 4.43
C GLN A 100 3.56 5.00 5.10
N VAL A 101 3.21 5.04 6.39
CA VAL A 101 3.30 6.24 7.20
C VAL A 101 3.86 5.86 8.58
N LYS A 102 4.59 6.77 9.20
CA LYS A 102 5.10 6.52 10.54
C LYS A 102 3.93 6.34 11.50
N GLU A 103 3.93 5.25 12.25
CA GLU A 103 2.88 4.95 13.22
C GLU A 103 2.76 6.08 14.25
N ASN A 104 1.53 6.45 14.58
CA ASN A 104 1.21 7.48 15.55
C ASN A 104 1.67 8.90 15.17
N SER A 105 1.91 9.16 13.89
CA SER A 105 2.41 10.46 13.44
C SER A 105 1.31 11.45 13.05
N LEU A 106 0.09 10.98 12.85
CA LEU A 106 -1.02 11.85 12.46
C LEU A 106 -1.54 12.60 13.67
N GLU A 107 -1.41 13.94 13.66
CA GLU A 107 -1.80 14.78 14.79
C GLU A 107 -3.25 15.23 14.71
N GLY A 108 -3.76 15.50 13.54
CA GLY A 108 -5.14 15.84 13.32
C GLY A 108 -5.66 15.16 12.07
N TYR A 109 -6.95 14.93 11.99
CA TYR A 109 -7.52 14.31 10.80
C TYR A 109 -8.92 14.84 10.56
N THR A 110 -9.32 14.80 9.27
CA THR A 110 -10.60 15.29 8.79
C THR A 110 -10.81 16.79 9.13
N MET A 111 -11.72 17.13 10.03
CA MET A 111 -12.10 18.50 10.30
C MET A 111 -11.09 19.31 11.11
N GLU A 112 -10.25 18.63 11.87
CA GLU A 112 -9.31 19.30 12.79
C GLU A 112 -8.18 20.01 12.05
N ASP A 113 -7.77 19.49 10.90
CA ASP A 113 -6.72 20.10 10.08
C ASP A 113 -7.29 20.93 8.92
N GLY A 114 -8.56 20.74 8.60
CA GLY A 114 -9.19 21.39 7.45
C GLY A 114 -9.50 22.86 7.71
N ILE A 115 -9.32 23.70 6.69
CA ILE A 115 -9.69 25.11 6.71
C ILE A 115 -10.63 25.36 5.56
N ILE A 116 -11.82 25.91 5.85
CA ILE A 116 -12.82 26.24 4.84
C ILE A 116 -12.53 27.64 4.30
N HIS A 117 -12.52 27.74 2.98
CA HIS A 117 -12.31 29.04 2.31
C HIS A 117 -13.52 29.48 1.53
#